data_dfe52799bb4ed6f53e0813b941471076
#
_entry.id   dfe52799bb4ed6f53e0813b941471076
#
_cell.length_a   1.000
_cell.length_b   1.000
_cell.length_c   1.000
_cell.angle_alpha   90.00
_cell.angle_beta   90.00
_cell.angle_gamma   90.00
#
_symmetry.space_group_name_H-M   'P 1'
#
loop_
_entity.id
_entity.type
_entity.pdbx_description
1 polymer ?
#
loop_
_entity_poly.entity_id
_entity_poly.type
_entity_poly.pdbx_seq_one_letter_code
_entity_poly.pdbx_strand_id
1 'polypeptide(L)'
;MLPLQVQAESHVPLYVQIRDQLRAMVHTGELRPGDRIPASRELAHSLGVHRTTVANAYAELESEGLIQGHVGRGTFIRNAAEAALPHGTNGTNGGSNGARGFTPAPPTIGNGTLRWESLFADERGEEALSRIYPEGANGAISLVAARPAEEHFPLEELRSCVQAVLKTSGGEILQLGSSDGYEPLKRELIAQLGKEGLRVKSEQLLVTAGVQQSLDLLCKAFLRPGDAVVLEDPTYPGSMTVFTTARVRCLGVPVRTGTNGQAGPAGIDLEGVEAALTQNRVKFVLVTPDWQNPTGATMPVESRRRLLELAARHQVAVVEDCIYSRLRFTGQRLPSLRQLDRNNIVIQIDSFSKIAFPGLRVGWCIAPENVIERLRLVKQATDLHTDQLAQATLAEFTRRGGLDRHLKKMRRVYAERAEALMKALAKHMPEGTEWTRPEGGMCVWVTLPAGYDASELLIHAREKGVLFAPGRYFYVQAPKPNVFRLGFASLDEKRIARGVEILGNVLREEMRKRERGGWRRSDSRVALV
;
A
#
# COMPACT_ATOMS: atom_id res chain seq x y z
N MET A 1 44.01 -1.40 11.76
CA MET A 1 43.19 -0.77 10.71
C MET A 1 42.44 -1.91 10.05
N LEU A 2 41.10 -1.82 9.87
CA LEU A 2 40.33 -2.90 9.27
C LEU A 2 40.70 -3.04 7.78
N PRO A 3 40.93 -4.26 7.25
CA PRO A 3 41.36 -4.47 5.86
C PRO A 3 40.18 -4.40 4.87
N LEU A 4 39.41 -3.30 4.92
CA LEU A 4 38.27 -3.07 4.03
C LEU A 4 38.71 -2.42 2.72
N GLN A 5 38.12 -2.89 1.62
CA GLN A 5 38.35 -2.30 0.29
C GLN A 5 37.01 -1.91 -0.35
N VAL A 6 36.95 -0.71 -0.92
CA VAL A 6 35.75 -0.22 -1.60
C VAL A 6 36.10 0.14 -3.04
N GLN A 7 35.20 -0.23 -3.96
CA GLN A 7 35.35 0.05 -5.38
C GLN A 7 34.26 1.03 -5.82
N ALA A 8 34.68 2.27 -6.14
CA ALA A 8 33.77 3.34 -6.51
C ALA A 8 33.03 3.09 -7.84
N GLU A 9 33.62 2.31 -8.75
CA GLU A 9 33.05 1.97 -10.05
C GLU A 9 32.15 0.71 -10.04
N SER A 10 31.99 0.05 -8.90
CA SER A 10 31.13 -1.12 -8.75
C SER A 10 29.66 -0.75 -8.83
N HIS A 11 28.83 -1.63 -9.41
CA HIS A 11 27.36 -1.50 -9.38
C HIS A 11 26.75 -1.64 -7.97
N VAL A 12 27.55 -2.11 -6.99
CA VAL A 12 27.13 -2.24 -5.59
C VAL A 12 27.42 -0.94 -4.85
N PRO A 13 26.43 -0.31 -4.18
CA PRO A 13 26.64 0.93 -3.42
C PRO A 13 27.76 0.77 -2.37
N LEU A 14 28.57 1.82 -2.19
CA LEU A 14 29.74 1.78 -1.29
C LEU A 14 29.39 1.38 0.16
N TYR A 15 28.26 1.85 0.69
CA TYR A 15 27.82 1.48 2.04
C TYR A 15 27.48 0.00 2.16
N VAL A 16 26.92 -0.63 1.10
CA VAL A 16 26.64 -2.07 1.04
C VAL A 16 27.94 -2.86 1.03
N GLN A 17 28.94 -2.40 0.26
CA GLN A 17 30.26 -3.04 0.23
C GLN A 17 30.92 -3.03 1.61
N ILE A 18 30.85 -1.92 2.34
CA ILE A 18 31.38 -1.78 3.70
C ILE A 18 30.62 -2.68 4.67
N ARG A 19 29.31 -2.65 4.63
CA ARG A 19 28.44 -3.48 5.47
C ARG A 19 28.73 -4.97 5.29
N ASP A 20 28.76 -5.44 4.05
CA ASP A 20 28.91 -6.87 3.76
C ASP A 20 30.29 -7.40 4.14
N GLN A 21 31.36 -6.59 3.97
CA GLN A 21 32.68 -6.96 4.43
C GLN A 21 32.76 -7.02 5.96
N LEU A 22 32.23 -6.04 6.67
CA LEU A 22 32.18 -6.06 8.14
C LEU A 22 31.34 -7.24 8.66
N ARG A 23 30.20 -7.53 8.02
CA ARG A 23 29.37 -8.70 8.33
C ARG A 23 30.16 -10.01 8.14
N ALA A 24 30.89 -10.14 7.03
CA ALA A 24 31.72 -11.30 6.77
C ALA A 24 32.80 -11.48 7.85
N MET A 25 33.48 -10.39 8.27
CA MET A 25 34.49 -10.44 9.32
C MET A 25 33.94 -10.84 10.69
N VAL A 26 32.68 -10.48 10.99
CA VAL A 26 31.99 -10.95 12.21
C VAL A 26 31.67 -12.45 12.09
N HIS A 27 31.17 -12.89 10.94
CA HIS A 27 30.84 -14.31 10.73
C HIS A 27 32.08 -15.24 10.67
N THR A 28 33.20 -14.76 10.15
CA THR A 28 34.46 -15.52 10.11
C THR A 28 35.20 -15.48 11.45
N GLY A 29 34.77 -14.67 12.41
CA GLY A 29 35.41 -14.52 13.72
C GLY A 29 36.68 -13.65 13.70
N GLU A 30 36.96 -12.94 12.61
CA GLU A 30 38.01 -11.93 12.54
C GLU A 30 37.68 -10.71 13.42
N LEU A 31 36.39 -10.39 13.53
CA LEU A 31 35.85 -9.44 14.53
C LEU A 31 35.07 -10.23 15.57
N ARG A 32 35.54 -10.19 16.80
CA ARG A 32 34.94 -10.94 17.93
C ARG A 32 33.95 -10.09 18.71
N PRO A 33 32.96 -10.69 19.37
CA PRO A 33 32.10 -10.00 20.31
C PRO A 33 32.91 -9.20 21.35
N GLY A 34 32.56 -7.93 21.49
CA GLY A 34 33.27 -6.98 22.36
C GLY A 34 34.39 -6.21 21.67
N ASP A 35 34.79 -6.55 20.46
CA ASP A 35 35.78 -5.79 19.70
C ASP A 35 35.23 -4.41 19.35
N ARG A 36 36.08 -3.39 19.50
CA ARG A 36 35.77 -2.02 19.13
C ARG A 36 36.09 -1.79 17.67
N ILE A 37 35.10 -1.32 16.89
CA ILE A 37 35.31 -0.87 15.52
C ILE A 37 35.55 0.64 15.46
N PRO A 38 36.27 1.14 14.42
CA PRO A 38 36.58 2.56 14.28
C PRO A 38 35.35 3.43 14.27
N ALA A 39 35.44 4.65 14.75
CA ALA A 39 34.34 5.63 14.62
C ALA A 39 34.03 5.88 13.13
N SER A 40 32.77 6.16 12.80
CA SER A 40 32.35 6.38 11.40
C SER A 40 33.18 7.46 10.68
N ARG A 41 33.70 8.46 11.40
CA ARG A 41 34.60 9.47 10.84
C ARG A 41 35.99 8.91 10.49
N GLU A 42 36.52 8.10 11.36
CA GLU A 42 37.87 7.48 11.19
C GLU A 42 37.85 6.47 10.04
N LEU A 43 36.83 5.63 9.98
CA LEU A 43 36.68 4.66 8.91
C LEU A 43 36.40 5.34 7.56
N ALA A 44 35.57 6.39 7.54
CA ALA A 44 35.32 7.15 6.32
C ALA A 44 36.59 7.80 5.77
N HIS A 45 37.42 8.39 6.65
CA HIS A 45 38.70 8.98 6.27
C HIS A 45 39.68 7.91 5.73
N SER A 46 39.76 6.73 6.36
CA SER A 46 40.65 5.66 5.93
C SER A 46 40.26 5.01 4.59
N LEU A 47 38.96 5.01 4.26
CA LEU A 47 38.41 4.45 3.01
C LEU A 47 38.25 5.49 1.89
N GLY A 48 38.53 6.77 2.16
CA GLY A 48 38.34 7.86 1.19
C GLY A 48 36.87 8.07 0.79
N VAL A 49 35.92 7.77 1.68
CA VAL A 49 34.46 7.88 1.42
C VAL A 49 33.81 8.95 2.30
N HIS A 50 32.60 9.36 1.95
CA HIS A 50 31.86 10.31 2.77
C HIS A 50 31.41 9.66 4.09
N ARG A 51 31.39 10.43 5.19
CA ARG A 51 31.01 9.95 6.53
C ARG A 51 29.63 9.29 6.56
N THR A 52 28.66 9.81 5.81
CA THR A 52 27.30 9.24 5.72
C THR A 52 27.30 7.82 5.13
N THR A 53 28.23 7.49 4.24
CA THR A 53 28.37 6.15 3.65
C THR A 53 28.70 5.12 4.73
N VAL A 54 29.63 5.43 5.61
CA VAL A 54 29.99 4.55 6.73
C VAL A 54 28.89 4.55 7.80
N ALA A 55 28.27 5.71 8.06
CA ALA A 55 27.16 5.78 9.01
C ALA A 55 25.97 4.92 8.59
N ASN A 56 25.65 4.88 7.30
CA ASN A 56 24.58 4.01 6.76
C ASN A 56 24.97 2.51 6.89
N ALA A 57 26.22 2.15 6.59
CA ALA A 57 26.69 0.78 6.80
C ALA A 57 26.58 0.34 8.27
N TYR A 58 26.96 1.23 9.19
CA TYR A 58 26.85 0.96 10.63
C TYR A 58 25.41 0.87 11.10
N ALA A 59 24.53 1.74 10.63
CA ALA A 59 23.11 1.70 10.97
C ALA A 59 22.46 0.37 10.54
N GLU A 60 22.82 -0.17 9.36
CA GLU A 60 22.34 -1.48 8.94
C GLU A 60 22.88 -2.62 9.80
N LEU A 61 24.18 -2.63 10.12
CA LEU A 61 24.77 -3.64 11.01
C LEU A 61 24.21 -3.56 12.45
N GLU A 62 23.89 -2.37 12.92
CA GLU A 62 23.25 -2.15 14.22
C GLU A 62 21.80 -2.66 14.20
N SER A 63 21.08 -2.44 13.10
CA SER A 63 19.73 -2.99 12.91
C SER A 63 19.69 -4.51 12.83
N GLU A 64 20.77 -5.13 12.35
CA GLU A 64 20.97 -6.57 12.32
C GLU A 64 21.43 -7.14 13.69
N GLY A 65 21.69 -6.25 14.66
CA GLY A 65 22.15 -6.64 15.99
C GLY A 65 23.61 -7.11 16.02
N LEU A 66 24.39 -6.90 14.97
CA LEU A 66 25.81 -7.30 14.88
C LEU A 66 26.75 -6.33 15.58
N ILE A 67 26.38 -5.05 15.64
CA ILE A 67 27.15 -4.01 16.35
C ILE A 67 26.25 -3.20 17.29
N GLN A 68 26.87 -2.50 18.24
CA GLN A 68 26.16 -1.60 19.18
C GLN A 68 26.99 -0.35 19.42
N GLY A 69 26.36 0.82 19.18
CA GLY A 69 26.95 2.10 19.48
C GLY A 69 26.73 2.53 20.92
N HIS A 70 27.80 2.95 21.62
CA HIS A 70 27.73 3.56 22.96
C HIS A 70 28.20 5.00 22.89
N VAL A 71 27.34 5.94 23.30
CA VAL A 71 27.67 7.37 23.33
C VAL A 71 28.88 7.60 24.21
N GLY A 72 29.94 8.19 23.65
CA GLY A 72 31.21 8.48 24.34
C GLY A 72 32.18 7.31 24.49
N ARG A 73 31.79 6.05 24.20
CA ARG A 73 32.65 4.86 24.29
C ARG A 73 33.03 4.22 22.97
N GLY A 74 32.25 4.48 21.89
CA GLY A 74 32.50 3.93 20.57
C GLY A 74 31.48 2.88 20.15
N THR A 75 31.73 2.21 19.01
CA THR A 75 30.90 1.15 18.46
C THR A 75 31.60 -0.20 18.64
N PHE A 76 30.87 -1.20 19.09
CA PHE A 76 31.40 -2.52 19.45
C PHE A 76 30.61 -3.64 18.75
N ILE A 77 31.29 -4.77 18.49
CA ILE A 77 30.66 -5.99 18.00
C ILE A 77 29.83 -6.64 19.12
N ARG A 78 28.59 -7.01 18.84
CA ARG A 78 27.65 -7.59 19.81
C ARG A 78 27.80 -9.10 19.91
N ASN A 79 27.55 -9.67 21.09
CA ASN A 79 27.54 -11.12 21.29
C ASN A 79 26.21 -11.71 20.82
N ALA A 80 26.22 -12.57 19.80
CA ALA A 80 25.00 -13.21 19.28
C ALA A 80 24.28 -14.10 20.34
N ALA A 81 24.97 -14.51 21.40
CA ALA A 81 24.39 -15.32 22.48
C ALA A 81 23.51 -14.50 23.47
N GLU A 82 23.68 -13.18 23.54
CA GLU A 82 22.87 -12.31 24.43
C GLU A 82 21.55 -11.85 23.80
N ALA A 83 21.37 -12.07 22.50
CA ALA A 83 20.14 -11.71 21.79
C ALA A 83 18.98 -12.71 21.96
N ALA A 84 19.19 -13.84 22.67
CA ALA A 84 18.26 -14.97 22.69
C ALA A 84 17.68 -15.31 24.08
N LEU A 85 17.78 -14.44 25.10
CA LEU A 85 17.17 -14.74 26.40
C LEU A 85 15.98 -13.78 26.70
N PRO A 86 14.79 -14.33 26.92
CA PRO A 86 13.67 -13.56 27.47
C PRO A 86 13.92 -13.32 28.97
N HIS A 87 13.66 -12.12 29.45
CA HIS A 87 13.64 -11.81 30.87
C HIS A 87 12.63 -12.70 31.61
N GLY A 88 13.14 -13.56 32.44
CA GLY A 88 12.39 -14.46 33.31
C GLY A 88 13.09 -14.67 34.65
N THR A 89 12.54 -14.04 35.68
CA THR A 89 12.40 -14.46 37.10
C THR A 89 13.58 -15.01 37.90
N ASN A 90 13.84 -14.26 39.00
CA ASN A 90 14.24 -14.64 40.35
C ASN A 90 14.79 -16.05 40.65
N GLY A 91 15.97 -16.07 41.21
CA GLY A 91 16.50 -17.19 42.00
C GLY A 91 17.51 -16.67 43.02
N THR A 92 17.14 -16.69 44.27
CA THR A 92 17.90 -16.40 45.50
C THR A 92 19.10 -17.34 45.64
N ASN A 93 20.29 -16.82 45.99
CA ASN A 93 21.03 -17.24 47.17
C ASN A 93 22.37 -16.50 47.37
N GLY A 94 22.54 -15.93 48.45
CA GLY A 94 23.38 -15.90 49.56
C GLY A 94 24.91 -15.76 49.38
N GLY A 95 25.48 -14.63 49.91
CA GLY A 95 26.91 -14.48 50.11
C GLY A 95 27.23 -13.04 50.49
N SER A 96 27.34 -12.81 51.79
CA SER A 96 27.73 -11.56 52.44
C SER A 96 29.06 -11.01 52.01
N ASN A 97 29.17 -9.70 51.69
CA ASN A 97 30.09 -8.75 52.34
C ASN A 97 30.03 -7.37 51.67
N GLY A 98 29.93 -6.34 52.52
CA GLY A 98 30.40 -4.99 52.21
C GLY A 98 29.41 -4.06 51.56
N ALA A 99 28.35 -3.69 52.27
CA ALA A 99 27.49 -2.57 51.92
C ALA A 99 28.23 -1.24 52.00
N ARG A 100 28.54 -0.63 50.82
CA ARG A 100 28.48 0.82 50.69
C ARG A 100 27.27 1.12 49.84
N GLY A 101 26.26 1.71 50.45
CA GLY A 101 25.01 2.07 49.82
C GLY A 101 25.25 2.99 48.62
N PHE A 102 24.98 2.47 47.43
CA PHE A 102 24.81 3.26 46.25
C PHE A 102 23.34 3.71 46.25
N THR A 103 23.07 4.84 46.88
CA THR A 103 21.85 5.60 46.59
C THR A 103 22.00 6.13 45.18
N PRO A 104 21.19 5.70 44.20
CA PRO A 104 21.18 6.36 42.92
C PRO A 104 20.74 7.80 43.17
N ALA A 105 21.60 8.78 42.81
CA ALA A 105 21.20 10.17 42.80
C ALA A 105 19.91 10.26 41.95
N PRO A 106 18.90 11.03 42.39
CA PRO A 106 17.72 11.25 41.54
C PRO A 106 18.21 11.79 40.20
N PRO A 107 17.62 11.34 39.06
CA PRO A 107 18.01 11.84 37.76
C PRO A 107 17.89 13.35 37.82
N THR A 108 19.02 14.05 37.67
CA THR A 108 19.03 15.48 37.42
C THR A 108 18.18 15.68 36.16
N ILE A 109 17.02 16.28 36.33
CA ILE A 109 16.19 16.76 35.24
C ILE A 109 17.00 17.93 34.62
N GLY A 110 17.95 17.57 33.77
CA GLY A 110 18.52 18.52 32.84
C GLY A 110 17.38 19.05 31.98
N ASN A 111 17.38 20.32 31.63
CA ASN A 111 16.45 20.97 30.70
C ASN A 111 16.60 20.39 29.27
N GLY A 112 16.64 19.07 29.14
CA GLY A 112 16.68 18.34 27.89
C GLY A 112 15.27 18.10 27.39
N THR A 113 14.87 18.76 26.32
CA THR A 113 13.68 18.40 25.56
C THR A 113 13.77 16.92 25.17
N LEU A 114 12.71 16.17 25.46
CA LEU A 114 12.58 14.77 25.06
C LEU A 114 12.77 14.67 23.53
N ARG A 115 13.69 13.82 23.11
CA ARG A 115 13.87 13.53 21.67
C ARG A 115 12.86 12.48 21.24
N TRP A 116 11.74 12.93 20.71
CA TRP A 116 10.64 12.08 20.25
C TRP A 116 11.09 11.08 19.18
N GLU A 117 12.04 11.46 18.32
CA GLU A 117 12.59 10.62 17.24
C GLU A 117 13.24 9.33 17.79
N SER A 118 13.79 9.38 19.01
CA SER A 118 14.36 8.18 19.64
C SER A 118 13.32 7.19 20.17
N LEU A 119 12.05 7.62 20.25
CA LEU A 119 10.93 6.81 20.72
C LEU A 119 10.07 6.29 19.57
N PHE A 120 10.26 6.79 18.36
CA PHE A 120 9.51 6.31 17.20
C PHE A 120 9.89 4.86 16.90
N ALA A 121 8.86 4.04 16.66
CA ALA A 121 9.08 2.74 16.05
C ALA A 121 9.59 2.95 14.62
N ASP A 122 10.39 2.03 14.12
CA ASP A 122 11.08 2.07 12.82
C ASP A 122 10.18 2.62 11.67
N GLU A 123 10.62 3.70 11.01
CA GLU A 123 9.86 4.48 10.00
C GLU A 123 9.64 3.77 8.66
N ARG A 124 9.79 2.45 8.58
CA ARG A 124 9.67 1.72 7.31
C ARG A 124 8.24 1.77 6.78
N GLY A 125 8.02 2.53 5.72
CA GLY A 125 6.80 2.53 4.92
C GLY A 125 5.96 3.82 4.93
N GLU A 126 6.24 4.80 5.79
CA GLU A 126 5.45 6.03 5.90
C GLU A 126 5.60 6.98 4.71
N GLU A 127 6.76 7.02 4.08
CA GLU A 127 7.04 7.93 2.96
C GLU A 127 6.31 7.58 1.65
N ALA A 128 5.89 6.33 1.46
CA ALA A 128 5.35 5.88 0.17
C ALA A 128 4.03 6.56 -0.21
N LEU A 129 3.12 6.78 0.75
CA LEU A 129 1.80 7.35 0.45
C LEU A 129 1.85 8.87 0.21
N SER A 130 2.67 9.62 0.96
CA SER A 130 2.82 11.07 0.76
C SER A 130 3.47 11.40 -0.58
N ARG A 131 4.38 10.56 -1.06
CA ARG A 131 5.06 10.73 -2.35
C ARG A 131 4.17 10.46 -3.56
N ILE A 132 3.11 9.64 -3.42
CA ILE A 132 2.20 9.30 -4.52
C ILE A 132 1.25 10.46 -4.84
N TYR A 133 0.95 11.31 -3.86
CA TYR A 133 0.04 12.44 -4.00
C TYR A 133 0.79 13.77 -3.90
N PRO A 134 1.65 14.11 -4.90
CA PRO A 134 2.37 15.37 -4.86
C PRO A 134 1.38 16.52 -4.80
N GLU A 135 1.60 17.43 -3.87
CA GLU A 135 0.85 18.68 -3.82
C GLU A 135 1.12 19.48 -5.09
N GLY A 136 0.07 19.75 -5.84
CA GLY A 136 0.15 20.53 -7.06
C GLY A 136 0.15 22.03 -6.76
N ALA A 137 0.87 22.81 -7.57
CA ALA A 137 0.66 24.24 -7.62
C ALA A 137 -0.81 24.54 -7.95
N ASN A 138 -1.37 25.62 -7.40
CA ASN A 138 -2.75 26.04 -7.68
C ASN A 138 -3.01 26.08 -9.20
N GLY A 139 -4.04 25.36 -9.66
CA GLY A 139 -4.43 25.29 -11.07
C GLY A 139 -3.87 24.13 -11.88
N ALA A 140 -3.00 23.28 -11.32
CA ALA A 140 -2.49 22.11 -12.03
C ALA A 140 -3.58 21.08 -12.38
N ILE A 141 -3.43 20.43 -13.53
CA ILE A 141 -4.28 19.30 -13.95
C ILE A 141 -3.72 18.03 -13.31
N SER A 142 -4.39 17.55 -12.25
CA SER A 142 -3.93 16.36 -11.53
C SER A 142 -4.64 15.10 -12.00
N LEU A 143 -3.92 14.27 -12.76
CA LEU A 143 -4.30 12.91 -13.16
C LEU A 143 -3.79 11.86 -12.14
N VAL A 144 -3.43 12.29 -10.93
CA VAL A 144 -2.89 11.42 -9.89
C VAL A 144 -3.99 10.57 -9.22
N ALA A 145 -5.12 11.18 -8.87
CA ALA A 145 -6.09 10.56 -7.97
C ALA A 145 -7.08 9.63 -8.69
N ALA A 146 -7.18 8.38 -8.24
CA ALA A 146 -8.29 7.48 -8.56
C ALA A 146 -9.39 7.64 -7.49
N ARG A 147 -10.08 8.78 -7.49
CA ARG A 147 -11.14 9.13 -6.52
C ARG A 147 -12.43 9.57 -7.23
N PRO A 148 -13.60 9.42 -6.59
CA PRO A 148 -14.85 9.89 -7.15
C PRO A 148 -14.84 11.40 -7.44
N ALA A 149 -15.64 11.80 -8.44
CA ALA A 149 -15.87 13.17 -8.81
C ALA A 149 -16.84 13.84 -7.83
N GLU A 150 -16.32 14.74 -7.00
CA GLU A 150 -17.09 15.38 -5.92
C GLU A 150 -18.23 16.27 -6.42
N GLU A 151 -18.08 16.85 -7.62
CA GLU A 151 -19.12 17.65 -8.27
C GLU A 151 -20.40 16.86 -8.61
N HIS A 152 -20.33 15.53 -8.55
CA HIS A 152 -21.47 14.65 -8.82
C HIS A 152 -22.09 14.05 -7.55
N PHE A 153 -21.59 14.43 -6.37
CA PHE A 153 -22.17 13.94 -5.12
C PHE A 153 -23.60 14.49 -4.94
N PRO A 154 -24.60 13.65 -4.63
CA PRO A 154 -25.98 14.06 -4.41
C PRO A 154 -26.14 14.67 -3.02
N LEU A 155 -25.58 15.88 -2.80
CA LEU A 155 -25.46 16.51 -1.48
C LEU A 155 -26.83 16.78 -0.83
N GLU A 156 -27.87 17.21 -1.62
CA GLU A 156 -29.20 17.46 -1.08
C GLU A 156 -29.88 16.17 -0.61
N GLU A 157 -29.71 15.08 -1.36
CA GLU A 157 -30.22 13.77 -0.95
C GLU A 157 -29.51 13.28 0.32
N LEU A 158 -28.19 13.46 0.38
CA LEU A 158 -27.39 13.08 1.56
C LEU A 158 -27.82 13.90 2.79
N ARG A 159 -28.01 15.22 2.63
CA ARG A 159 -28.52 16.11 3.69
C ARG A 159 -29.87 15.63 4.22
N SER A 160 -30.79 15.29 3.31
CA SER A 160 -32.09 14.76 3.67
C SER A 160 -32.00 13.43 4.44
N CYS A 161 -31.05 12.57 4.09
CA CYS A 161 -30.80 11.32 4.81
C CYS A 161 -30.29 11.59 6.24
N VAL A 162 -29.31 12.48 6.41
CA VAL A 162 -28.80 12.87 7.74
C VAL A 162 -29.91 13.44 8.62
N GLN A 163 -30.74 14.36 8.08
CA GLN A 163 -31.87 14.93 8.81
C GLN A 163 -32.91 13.88 9.23
N ALA A 164 -33.21 12.93 8.33
CA ALA A 164 -34.13 11.84 8.64
C ALA A 164 -33.58 10.93 9.75
N VAL A 165 -32.30 10.56 9.69
CA VAL A 165 -31.64 9.75 10.73
C VAL A 165 -31.70 10.45 12.08
N LEU A 166 -31.31 11.71 12.15
CA LEU A 166 -31.34 12.47 13.41
C LEU A 166 -32.76 12.65 13.95
N LYS A 167 -33.76 12.81 13.08
CA LYS A 167 -35.16 12.92 13.48
C LYS A 167 -35.72 11.58 14.00
N THR A 168 -35.33 10.46 13.40
CA THR A 168 -35.91 9.14 13.71
C THR A 168 -35.19 8.48 14.87
N SER A 169 -33.85 8.50 14.90
CA SER A 169 -33.01 7.80 15.89
C SER A 169 -32.57 8.74 17.02
N GLY A 170 -32.69 10.05 16.86
CA GLY A 170 -32.40 11.04 17.90
C GLY A 170 -31.01 10.88 18.51
N GLY A 171 -30.96 10.87 19.84
CA GLY A 171 -29.72 10.71 20.58
C GLY A 171 -29.15 9.29 20.57
N GLU A 172 -29.95 8.27 20.25
CA GLU A 172 -29.52 6.87 20.18
C GLU A 172 -28.37 6.67 19.18
N ILE A 173 -28.48 7.28 18.00
CA ILE A 173 -27.45 7.16 16.95
C ILE A 173 -26.12 7.83 17.31
N LEU A 174 -26.10 8.67 18.34
CA LEU A 174 -24.91 9.35 18.85
C LEU A 174 -24.27 8.62 20.04
N GLN A 175 -24.84 7.51 20.48
CA GLN A 175 -24.26 6.63 21.50
C GLN A 175 -23.32 5.60 20.89
N LEU A 176 -22.60 4.87 21.75
CA LEU A 176 -21.78 3.74 21.34
C LEU A 176 -22.64 2.68 20.68
N GLY A 177 -22.19 2.20 19.52
CA GLY A 177 -22.87 1.18 18.75
C GLY A 177 -22.21 -0.19 18.85
N SER A 178 -22.73 -1.14 18.06
CA SER A 178 -22.15 -2.47 17.96
C SER A 178 -20.83 -2.47 17.21
N SER A 179 -19.87 -3.28 17.67
CA SER A 179 -18.55 -3.42 17.01
C SER A 179 -18.62 -4.11 15.65
N ASP A 180 -19.68 -4.87 15.36
CA ASP A 180 -19.89 -5.52 14.07
C ASP A 180 -20.60 -4.64 13.04
N GLY A 181 -21.16 -3.50 13.48
CA GLY A 181 -21.77 -2.50 12.62
C GLY A 181 -23.23 -2.19 12.96
N TYR A 182 -23.77 -1.15 12.30
CA TYR A 182 -25.15 -0.70 12.44
C TYR A 182 -26.08 -1.65 11.68
N GLU A 183 -26.98 -2.31 12.40
CA GLU A 183 -27.82 -3.39 11.85
C GLU A 183 -28.67 -2.99 10.63
N PRO A 184 -29.26 -1.78 10.57
CA PRO A 184 -29.95 -1.37 9.34
C PRO A 184 -29.01 -1.26 8.13
N LEU A 185 -27.76 -0.83 8.30
CA LEU A 185 -26.79 -0.82 7.20
C LEU A 185 -26.43 -2.23 6.76
N LYS A 186 -26.20 -3.15 7.69
CA LYS A 186 -25.92 -4.58 7.38
C LYS A 186 -27.04 -5.18 6.54
N ARG A 187 -28.31 -4.93 6.90
CA ARG A 187 -29.47 -5.39 6.13
C ARG A 187 -29.50 -4.85 4.70
N GLU A 188 -29.24 -3.55 4.52
CA GLU A 188 -29.17 -2.95 3.18
C GLU A 188 -28.01 -3.51 2.36
N LEU A 189 -26.82 -3.72 2.97
CA LEU A 189 -25.68 -4.34 2.30
C LEU A 189 -25.98 -5.79 1.88
N ILE A 190 -26.58 -6.59 2.75
CA ILE A 190 -26.99 -7.98 2.45
C ILE A 190 -28.00 -7.99 1.31
N ALA A 191 -28.97 -7.07 1.30
CA ALA A 191 -29.94 -6.96 0.21
C ALA A 191 -29.25 -6.58 -1.14
N GLN A 192 -28.31 -5.65 -1.12
CA GLN A 192 -27.53 -5.27 -2.31
C GLN A 192 -26.67 -6.44 -2.83
N LEU A 193 -25.97 -7.13 -1.94
CA LEU A 193 -25.18 -8.32 -2.27
C LEU A 193 -26.05 -9.45 -2.83
N GLY A 194 -27.27 -9.63 -2.29
CA GLY A 194 -28.25 -10.57 -2.79
C GLY A 194 -28.68 -10.29 -4.24
N LYS A 195 -28.93 -9.00 -4.58
CA LYS A 195 -29.19 -8.58 -5.97
C LYS A 195 -28.02 -8.90 -6.91
N GLU A 196 -26.82 -8.90 -6.38
CA GLU A 196 -25.59 -9.24 -7.11
C GLU A 196 -25.30 -10.74 -7.17
N GLY A 197 -26.17 -11.58 -6.58
CA GLY A 197 -26.03 -13.02 -6.58
C GLY A 197 -25.15 -13.60 -5.45
N LEU A 198 -24.78 -12.78 -4.46
CA LEU A 198 -24.02 -13.23 -3.29
C LEU A 198 -24.94 -13.30 -2.05
N ARG A 199 -25.21 -14.51 -1.57
CA ARG A 199 -25.99 -14.70 -0.34
C ARG A 199 -25.09 -14.65 0.88
N VAL A 200 -25.35 -13.73 1.79
CA VAL A 200 -24.57 -13.48 3.01
C VAL A 200 -25.51 -13.41 4.20
N LYS A 201 -25.13 -14.04 5.31
CA LYS A 201 -25.79 -13.87 6.61
C LYS A 201 -25.21 -12.68 7.36
N SER A 202 -25.94 -12.13 8.36
CA SER A 202 -25.46 -11.01 9.18
C SER A 202 -24.17 -11.35 9.93
N GLU A 203 -24.02 -12.59 10.40
CA GLU A 203 -22.85 -13.11 11.13
C GLU A 203 -21.60 -13.25 10.24
N GLN A 204 -21.77 -13.19 8.92
CA GLN A 204 -20.69 -13.23 7.93
C GLN A 204 -20.26 -11.85 7.45
N LEU A 205 -20.82 -10.77 8.01
CA LEU A 205 -20.56 -9.40 7.59
C LEU A 205 -20.13 -8.53 8.77
N LEU A 206 -18.98 -7.86 8.63
CA LEU A 206 -18.43 -6.88 9.57
C LEU A 206 -18.31 -5.52 8.89
N VAL A 207 -18.89 -4.48 9.47
CA VAL A 207 -18.69 -3.11 8.99
C VAL A 207 -17.36 -2.56 9.51
N THR A 208 -16.62 -1.88 8.63
CA THR A 208 -15.30 -1.33 8.92
C THR A 208 -15.19 0.14 8.51
N ALA A 209 -14.14 0.84 8.92
CA ALA A 209 -13.83 2.20 8.48
C ALA A 209 -13.15 2.22 7.08
N GLY A 210 -13.60 1.35 6.17
CA GLY A 210 -13.09 1.18 4.81
C GLY A 210 -12.07 0.04 4.68
N VAL A 211 -11.65 -0.22 3.43
CA VAL A 211 -10.71 -1.32 3.08
C VAL A 211 -9.40 -1.23 3.87
N GLN A 212 -8.89 -0.03 4.13
CA GLN A 212 -7.64 0.15 4.89
C GLN A 212 -7.74 -0.46 6.29
N GLN A 213 -8.86 -0.22 6.99
CA GLN A 213 -9.09 -0.85 8.30
C GLN A 213 -9.32 -2.36 8.17
N SER A 214 -10.01 -2.82 7.12
CA SER A 214 -10.19 -4.26 6.89
C SER A 214 -8.83 -4.97 6.79
N LEU A 215 -7.89 -4.40 6.04
CA LEU A 215 -6.52 -4.94 5.93
C LEU A 215 -5.76 -4.90 7.25
N ASP A 216 -5.86 -3.80 8.02
CA ASP A 216 -5.22 -3.67 9.35
C ASP A 216 -5.77 -4.71 10.34
N LEU A 217 -7.09 -4.92 10.35
CA LEU A 217 -7.72 -5.95 11.18
C LEU A 217 -7.27 -7.36 10.79
N LEU A 218 -7.12 -7.64 9.48
CA LEU A 218 -6.56 -8.92 9.00
C LEU A 218 -5.12 -9.12 9.47
N CYS A 219 -4.28 -8.08 9.41
CA CYS A 219 -2.93 -8.13 9.95
C CYS A 219 -2.94 -8.50 11.43
N LYS A 220 -3.69 -7.76 12.25
CA LYS A 220 -3.78 -7.96 13.69
C LYS A 220 -4.39 -9.31 14.10
N ALA A 221 -5.34 -9.82 13.30
CA ALA A 221 -6.03 -11.06 13.61
C ALA A 221 -5.24 -12.33 13.26
N PHE A 222 -4.47 -12.31 12.16
CA PHE A 222 -3.94 -13.53 11.54
C PHE A 222 -2.44 -13.51 11.27
N LEU A 223 -1.79 -12.34 11.30
CA LEU A 223 -0.38 -12.22 10.95
C LEU A 223 0.49 -11.93 12.18
N ARG A 224 1.74 -12.37 12.09
CA ARG A 224 2.82 -12.06 13.02
C ARG A 224 3.98 -11.44 12.24
N PRO A 225 4.83 -10.64 12.86
CA PRO A 225 6.05 -10.16 12.23
C PRO A 225 6.83 -11.32 11.58
N GLY A 226 7.21 -11.13 10.30
CA GLY A 226 7.91 -12.16 9.52
C GLY A 226 7.02 -13.13 8.73
N ASP A 227 5.71 -13.21 8.99
CA ASP A 227 4.79 -13.95 8.13
C ASP A 227 4.81 -13.39 6.69
N ALA A 228 4.46 -14.20 5.70
CA ALA A 228 4.45 -13.81 4.30
C ALA A 228 3.02 -13.68 3.75
N VAL A 229 2.82 -12.67 2.90
CA VAL A 229 1.62 -12.49 2.09
C VAL A 229 1.99 -12.31 0.63
N VAL A 230 1.19 -12.84 -0.29
CA VAL A 230 1.34 -12.61 -1.72
C VAL A 230 0.49 -11.41 -2.12
N LEU A 231 1.09 -10.47 -2.83
CA LEU A 231 0.44 -9.29 -3.40
C LEU A 231 0.62 -9.28 -4.91
N GLU A 232 -0.32 -8.67 -5.61
CA GLU A 232 -0.14 -8.24 -7.00
C GLU A 232 1.05 -7.29 -7.11
N ASP A 233 1.82 -7.36 -8.20
CA ASP A 233 2.96 -6.47 -8.46
C ASP A 233 2.92 -5.95 -9.91
N PRO A 234 2.50 -4.69 -10.15
CA PRO A 234 2.22 -3.64 -9.15
C PRO A 234 0.89 -3.80 -8.39
N THR A 235 0.78 -3.15 -7.22
CA THR A 235 -0.42 -3.17 -6.37
C THR A 235 -0.75 -1.79 -5.78
N TYR A 236 -1.85 -1.71 -5.01
CA TYR A 236 -2.23 -0.50 -4.29
C TYR A 236 -1.23 -0.20 -3.14
N PRO A 237 -0.60 0.99 -3.12
CA PRO A 237 0.41 1.30 -2.11
C PRO A 237 -0.09 1.27 -0.66
N GLY A 238 -1.38 1.58 -0.44
CA GLY A 238 -1.97 1.52 0.89
C GLY A 238 -1.98 0.11 1.50
N SER A 239 -2.14 -0.94 0.68
CA SER A 239 -2.02 -2.32 1.16
C SER A 239 -0.58 -2.66 1.53
N MET A 240 0.40 -2.24 0.71
CA MET A 240 1.82 -2.42 1.03
C MET A 240 2.17 -1.76 2.36
N THR A 241 1.73 -0.51 2.57
CA THR A 241 1.97 0.21 3.83
C THR A 241 1.44 -0.55 5.04
N VAL A 242 0.19 -1.06 4.99
CA VAL A 242 -0.39 -1.83 6.11
C VAL A 242 0.46 -3.05 6.44
N PHE A 243 0.83 -3.86 5.44
CA PHE A 243 1.61 -5.07 5.67
C PHE A 243 3.04 -4.76 6.13
N THR A 244 3.68 -3.73 5.56
CA THR A 244 5.04 -3.32 5.94
C THR A 244 5.07 -2.80 7.38
N THR A 245 4.11 -1.96 7.77
CA THR A 245 3.97 -1.48 9.16
C THR A 245 3.74 -2.63 10.14
N ALA A 246 2.99 -3.66 9.72
CA ALA A 246 2.82 -4.88 10.50
C ALA A 246 4.06 -5.82 10.48
N ARG A 247 5.17 -5.40 9.84
CA ARG A 247 6.41 -6.19 9.66
C ARG A 247 6.19 -7.53 8.97
N VAL A 248 5.25 -7.58 8.03
CA VAL A 248 4.90 -8.75 7.22
C VAL A 248 5.71 -8.69 5.91
N ARG A 249 6.19 -9.84 5.47
CA ARG A 249 6.92 -9.97 4.20
C ARG A 249 5.94 -9.96 3.02
N CYS A 250 6.05 -8.95 2.16
CA CYS A 250 5.28 -8.87 0.93
C CYS A 250 6.01 -9.59 -0.21
N LEU A 251 5.37 -10.59 -0.80
CA LEU A 251 5.85 -11.32 -1.97
C LEU A 251 5.08 -10.81 -3.19
N GLY A 252 5.73 -10.00 -4.02
CA GLY A 252 5.14 -9.45 -5.23
C GLY A 252 5.07 -10.49 -6.34
N VAL A 253 3.87 -10.71 -6.90
CA VAL A 253 3.66 -11.57 -8.07
C VAL A 253 3.17 -10.71 -9.24
N PRO A 254 3.80 -10.77 -10.42
CA PRO A 254 3.49 -9.90 -11.54
C PRO A 254 2.02 -9.91 -11.94
N VAL A 255 1.49 -8.73 -12.29
CA VAL A 255 0.17 -8.58 -12.93
C VAL A 255 0.36 -8.56 -14.43
N ARG A 256 -0.30 -9.48 -15.13
CA ARG A 256 -0.38 -9.48 -16.60
C ARG A 256 -1.46 -8.47 -17.02
N THR A 257 -1.11 -7.60 -17.94
CA THR A 257 -2.02 -6.62 -18.52
C THR A 257 -2.13 -6.87 -20.03
N GLY A 258 -3.35 -6.88 -20.56
CA GLY A 258 -3.52 -6.78 -22.02
C GLY A 258 -3.14 -5.35 -22.43
N THR A 259 -2.08 -5.19 -23.22
CA THR A 259 -1.72 -3.89 -23.82
C THR A 259 -2.20 -3.83 -25.27
N ASN A 260 -2.53 -2.61 -25.75
CA ASN A 260 -2.88 -2.31 -27.17
C ASN A 260 -4.00 -3.17 -27.76
N GLY A 261 -4.96 -3.63 -26.95
CA GLY A 261 -6.12 -4.41 -27.44
C GLY A 261 -5.82 -5.90 -27.67
N GLN A 262 -4.66 -6.41 -27.29
CA GLN A 262 -4.40 -7.85 -27.29
C GLN A 262 -5.12 -8.50 -26.09
N ALA A 263 -6.06 -9.39 -26.39
CA ALA A 263 -6.72 -10.24 -25.43
C ALA A 263 -5.71 -11.29 -24.94
N GLY A 264 -5.20 -11.12 -23.71
CA GLY A 264 -4.39 -12.10 -23.00
C GLY A 264 -4.96 -12.35 -21.61
N PRO A 265 -4.52 -13.40 -20.90
CA PRO A 265 -4.91 -13.60 -19.51
C PRO A 265 -4.45 -12.41 -18.69
N ALA A 266 -5.41 -11.57 -18.23
CA ALA A 266 -5.16 -10.41 -17.37
C ALA A 266 -5.28 -10.81 -15.89
N GLY A 267 -4.65 -10.04 -14.99
CA GLY A 267 -4.65 -10.28 -13.56
C GLY A 267 -3.32 -10.87 -13.06
N ILE A 268 -3.31 -11.32 -11.81
CA ILE A 268 -2.10 -11.88 -11.18
C ILE A 268 -1.60 -13.12 -11.93
N ASP A 269 -0.30 -13.25 -12.07
CA ASP A 269 0.34 -14.42 -12.71
C ASP A 269 0.20 -15.67 -11.83
N LEU A 270 -0.62 -16.62 -12.27
CA LEU A 270 -0.94 -17.82 -11.48
C LEU A 270 0.23 -18.80 -11.33
N GLU A 271 1.16 -18.83 -12.27
CA GLU A 271 2.40 -19.61 -12.15
C GLU A 271 3.29 -19.01 -11.06
N GLY A 272 3.39 -17.68 -11.04
CA GLY A 272 4.09 -16.94 -9.98
C GLY A 272 3.43 -17.13 -8.61
N VAL A 273 2.09 -17.19 -8.55
CA VAL A 273 1.36 -17.51 -7.30
C VAL A 273 1.72 -18.92 -6.84
N GLU A 274 1.63 -19.94 -7.71
CA GLU A 274 1.94 -21.34 -7.36
C GLU A 274 3.38 -21.48 -6.87
N ALA A 275 4.34 -20.82 -7.52
CA ALA A 275 5.74 -20.79 -7.08
C ALA A 275 5.89 -20.14 -5.69
N ALA A 276 5.24 -19.00 -5.46
CA ALA A 276 5.29 -18.31 -4.18
C ALA A 276 4.70 -19.17 -3.03
N LEU A 277 3.57 -19.83 -3.28
CA LEU A 277 2.91 -20.73 -2.32
C LEU A 277 3.73 -21.98 -2.02
N THR A 278 4.45 -22.51 -3.00
CA THR A 278 5.31 -23.69 -2.85
C THR A 278 6.58 -23.39 -2.06
N GLN A 279 7.17 -22.22 -2.30
CA GLN A 279 8.48 -21.86 -1.74
C GLN A 279 8.39 -21.16 -0.37
N ASN A 280 7.22 -20.63 0.01
CA ASN A 280 7.05 -19.84 1.22
C ASN A 280 5.81 -20.26 2.00
N ARG A 281 5.88 -20.08 3.33
CA ARG A 281 4.71 -20.21 4.20
C ARG A 281 3.86 -18.94 4.11
N VAL A 282 3.02 -18.87 3.07
CA VAL A 282 2.12 -17.75 2.82
C VAL A 282 0.86 -17.86 3.69
N LYS A 283 0.38 -16.74 4.20
CA LYS A 283 -0.89 -16.64 4.96
C LYS A 283 -2.06 -16.22 4.10
N PHE A 284 -1.85 -15.22 3.23
CA PHE A 284 -2.87 -14.69 2.33
C PHE A 284 -2.32 -14.46 0.93
N VAL A 285 -3.22 -14.56 -0.05
CA VAL A 285 -3.06 -13.96 -1.38
C VAL A 285 -4.06 -12.81 -1.47
N LEU A 286 -3.58 -11.57 -1.60
CA LEU A 286 -4.43 -10.40 -1.80
C LEU A 286 -4.51 -10.07 -3.30
N VAL A 287 -5.72 -10.00 -3.83
CA VAL A 287 -5.98 -9.64 -5.24
C VAL A 287 -7.13 -8.66 -5.36
N THR A 288 -7.07 -7.81 -6.39
CA THR A 288 -8.14 -6.92 -6.84
C THR A 288 -8.62 -7.43 -8.21
N PRO A 289 -9.60 -8.35 -8.26
CA PRO A 289 -9.94 -9.07 -9.50
C PRO A 289 -10.59 -8.19 -10.57
N ASP A 290 -11.22 -7.08 -10.19
CA ASP A 290 -11.89 -6.16 -11.09
C ASP A 290 -11.22 -4.78 -11.08
N TRP A 291 -10.75 -4.32 -12.24
CA TRP A 291 -10.17 -2.98 -12.44
C TRP A 291 -9.01 -2.67 -11.48
N GLN A 292 -8.10 -3.62 -11.37
CA GLN A 292 -6.95 -3.60 -10.47
C GLN A 292 -6.24 -2.24 -10.47
N ASN A 293 -5.93 -1.74 -9.30
CA ASN A 293 -5.17 -0.51 -9.13
C ASN A 293 -3.67 -0.86 -8.89
N PRO A 294 -2.77 -0.46 -9.83
CA PRO A 294 -2.91 0.66 -10.76
C PRO A 294 -3.24 0.27 -12.21
N THR A 295 -3.26 -1.00 -12.58
CA THR A 295 -3.22 -1.45 -13.98
C THR A 295 -4.53 -1.34 -14.74
N GLY A 296 -5.67 -1.30 -14.04
CA GLY A 296 -6.99 -1.40 -14.67
C GLY A 296 -7.32 -2.81 -15.20
N ALA A 297 -6.49 -3.80 -14.93
CA ALA A 297 -6.71 -5.18 -15.36
C ALA A 297 -7.93 -5.81 -14.68
N THR A 298 -8.60 -6.72 -15.39
CA THR A 298 -9.68 -7.54 -14.84
C THR A 298 -9.35 -9.01 -15.00
N MET A 299 -9.38 -9.75 -13.91
CA MET A 299 -9.08 -11.17 -13.87
C MET A 299 -10.23 -11.99 -14.49
N PRO A 300 -9.99 -12.80 -15.54
CA PRO A 300 -10.99 -13.67 -16.15
C PRO A 300 -11.54 -14.69 -15.16
N VAL A 301 -12.77 -15.15 -15.40
CA VAL A 301 -13.45 -16.13 -14.51
C VAL A 301 -12.63 -17.40 -14.34
N GLU A 302 -12.02 -17.89 -15.41
CA GLU A 302 -11.19 -19.10 -15.35
C GLU A 302 -9.94 -18.92 -14.47
N SER A 303 -9.30 -17.75 -14.58
CA SER A 303 -8.18 -17.41 -13.70
C SER A 303 -8.61 -17.29 -12.23
N ARG A 304 -9.83 -16.78 -11.97
CA ARG A 304 -10.41 -16.75 -10.61
C ARG A 304 -10.58 -18.16 -10.04
N ARG A 305 -11.12 -19.09 -10.83
CA ARG A 305 -11.28 -20.50 -10.42
C ARG A 305 -9.93 -21.15 -10.15
N ARG A 306 -8.96 -20.95 -11.04
CA ARG A 306 -7.62 -21.50 -10.88
C ARG A 306 -6.91 -20.97 -9.64
N LEU A 307 -7.06 -19.67 -9.33
CA LEU A 307 -6.53 -19.09 -8.10
C LEU A 307 -7.11 -19.76 -6.85
N LEU A 308 -8.45 -19.97 -6.84
CA LEU A 308 -9.12 -20.63 -5.71
C LEU A 308 -8.67 -22.10 -5.55
N GLU A 309 -8.47 -22.83 -6.64
CA GLU A 309 -7.92 -24.19 -6.61
C GLU A 309 -6.49 -24.23 -6.04
N LEU A 310 -5.63 -23.32 -6.46
CA LEU A 310 -4.27 -23.20 -5.94
C LEU A 310 -4.28 -22.86 -4.44
N ALA A 311 -5.05 -21.85 -4.05
CA ALA A 311 -5.15 -21.42 -2.66
C ALA A 311 -5.71 -22.53 -1.76
N ALA A 312 -6.74 -23.26 -2.21
CA ALA A 312 -7.32 -24.38 -1.47
C ALA A 312 -6.33 -25.53 -1.30
N ARG A 313 -5.59 -25.89 -2.36
CA ARG A 313 -4.55 -26.94 -2.33
C ARG A 313 -3.46 -26.63 -1.30
N HIS A 314 -3.05 -25.36 -1.22
CA HIS A 314 -2.01 -24.90 -0.29
C HIS A 314 -2.55 -24.47 1.07
N GLN A 315 -3.88 -24.58 1.31
CA GLN A 315 -4.56 -24.13 2.53
C GLN A 315 -4.28 -22.67 2.90
N VAL A 316 -4.28 -21.79 1.90
CA VAL A 316 -4.03 -20.35 2.02
C VAL A 316 -5.33 -19.60 1.79
N ALA A 317 -5.61 -18.57 2.61
CA ALA A 317 -6.76 -17.71 2.42
C ALA A 317 -6.55 -16.73 1.25
N VAL A 318 -7.64 -16.36 0.57
CA VAL A 318 -7.63 -15.33 -0.47
C VAL A 318 -8.38 -14.10 0.05
N VAL A 319 -7.71 -12.94 0.04
CA VAL A 319 -8.33 -11.65 0.32
C VAL A 319 -8.71 -11.03 -1.02
N GLU A 320 -10.00 -10.85 -1.25
CA GLU A 320 -10.58 -10.26 -2.46
C GLU A 320 -10.94 -8.80 -2.22
N ASP A 321 -10.22 -7.87 -2.82
CA ASP A 321 -10.57 -6.43 -2.79
C ASP A 321 -11.56 -6.11 -3.91
N CYS A 322 -12.81 -5.84 -3.55
CA CYS A 322 -13.92 -5.58 -4.46
C CYS A 322 -14.23 -4.09 -4.68
N ILE A 323 -13.37 -3.19 -4.21
CA ILE A 323 -13.65 -1.75 -4.13
C ILE A 323 -14.04 -1.12 -5.48
N TYR A 324 -13.65 -1.72 -6.60
CA TYR A 324 -13.99 -1.26 -7.97
C TYR A 324 -15.04 -2.11 -8.68
N SER A 325 -15.43 -3.26 -8.13
CA SER A 325 -16.26 -4.28 -8.81
C SER A 325 -17.58 -3.73 -9.38
N ARG A 326 -18.15 -2.69 -8.72
CA ARG A 326 -19.40 -2.04 -9.14
C ARG A 326 -19.22 -0.95 -10.19
N LEU A 327 -17.98 -0.65 -10.61
CA LEU A 327 -17.67 0.44 -11.55
C LEU A 327 -17.42 -0.06 -12.98
N ARG A 328 -18.11 -1.10 -13.40
CA ARG A 328 -18.11 -1.58 -14.80
C ARG A 328 -18.91 -0.67 -15.70
N PHE A 329 -18.35 -0.28 -16.84
CA PHE A 329 -19.00 0.59 -17.85
C PHE A 329 -19.70 -0.25 -18.92
N THR A 330 -19.06 -1.32 -19.38
CA THR A 330 -19.51 -2.16 -20.50
C THR A 330 -19.45 -3.64 -20.12
N GLY A 331 -20.16 -4.48 -20.86
CA GLY A 331 -20.20 -5.92 -20.66
C GLY A 331 -20.98 -6.38 -19.42
N GLN A 332 -20.87 -7.65 -19.10
CA GLN A 332 -21.55 -8.28 -17.95
C GLN A 332 -20.61 -8.33 -16.73
N ARG A 333 -21.22 -8.24 -15.53
CA ARG A 333 -20.49 -8.43 -14.29
C ARG A 333 -19.97 -9.86 -14.20
N LEU A 334 -18.71 -10.00 -13.83
CA LEU A 334 -18.11 -11.30 -13.55
C LEU A 334 -18.41 -11.72 -12.10
N PRO A 335 -18.56 -13.04 -11.83
CA PRO A 335 -18.74 -13.52 -10.48
C PRO A 335 -17.47 -13.26 -9.65
N SER A 336 -17.64 -12.78 -8.41
CA SER A 336 -16.53 -12.56 -7.48
C SER A 336 -15.86 -13.89 -7.09
N LEU A 337 -14.64 -13.82 -6.54
CA LEU A 337 -13.98 -14.99 -5.96
C LEU A 337 -14.83 -15.58 -4.84
N ARG A 338 -15.44 -14.74 -3.99
CA ARG A 338 -16.35 -15.19 -2.94
C ARG A 338 -17.56 -15.95 -3.48
N GLN A 339 -18.12 -15.57 -4.63
CA GLN A 339 -19.23 -16.29 -5.28
C GLN A 339 -18.78 -17.63 -5.87
N LEU A 340 -17.53 -17.75 -6.29
CA LEU A 340 -16.96 -18.98 -6.85
C LEU A 340 -16.38 -19.91 -5.78
N ASP A 341 -16.16 -19.40 -4.56
CA ASP A 341 -15.53 -20.12 -3.45
C ASP A 341 -16.42 -21.25 -2.91
N ARG A 342 -15.94 -22.48 -3.04
CA ARG A 342 -16.57 -23.69 -2.50
C ARG A 342 -15.92 -24.18 -1.20
N ASN A 343 -14.77 -23.61 -0.83
CA ASN A 343 -13.94 -24.08 0.27
C ASN A 343 -13.94 -23.14 1.48
N ASN A 344 -14.73 -22.04 1.44
CA ASN A 344 -14.80 -21.00 2.47
C ASN A 344 -13.44 -20.39 2.81
N ILE A 345 -12.58 -20.15 1.80
CA ILE A 345 -11.23 -19.58 1.94
C ILE A 345 -11.15 -18.12 1.55
N VAL A 346 -12.23 -17.52 1.00
CA VAL A 346 -12.23 -16.12 0.55
C VAL A 346 -12.74 -15.19 1.64
N ILE A 347 -11.94 -14.17 1.92
CA ILE A 347 -12.29 -12.99 2.70
C ILE A 347 -12.48 -11.83 1.70
N GLN A 348 -13.71 -11.38 1.50
CA GLN A 348 -14.02 -10.27 0.61
C GLN A 348 -14.04 -8.97 1.38
N ILE A 349 -13.36 -7.93 0.88
CA ILE A 349 -13.38 -6.58 1.44
C ILE A 349 -13.88 -5.58 0.40
N ASP A 350 -14.66 -4.60 0.85
CA ASP A 350 -15.26 -3.58 -0.03
C ASP A 350 -15.55 -2.29 0.74
N SER A 351 -15.92 -1.19 0.04
CA SER A 351 -16.16 0.10 0.68
C SER A 351 -17.05 1.00 -0.16
N PHE A 352 -17.75 1.92 0.49
CA PHE A 352 -18.42 3.05 -0.16
C PHE A 352 -17.47 4.08 -0.77
N SER A 353 -16.16 3.99 -0.50
CA SER A 353 -15.17 5.02 -0.88
C SER A 353 -15.06 5.27 -2.39
N LYS A 354 -15.33 4.28 -3.25
CA LYS A 354 -15.25 4.45 -4.71
C LYS A 354 -16.62 4.49 -5.38
N ILE A 355 -17.64 4.04 -4.68
CA ILE A 355 -19.00 3.93 -5.20
C ILE A 355 -19.97 5.01 -4.69
N ALA A 356 -19.55 5.77 -3.66
CA ALA A 356 -20.33 6.88 -3.08
C ALA A 356 -19.40 7.94 -2.46
N PHE A 357 -19.26 7.97 -1.13
CA PHE A 357 -18.63 9.05 -0.38
C PHE A 357 -17.39 8.59 0.37
N PRO A 358 -16.18 8.84 -0.16
CA PRO A 358 -14.92 8.40 0.48
C PRO A 358 -14.71 9.01 1.88
N GLY A 359 -15.22 10.22 2.12
CA GLY A 359 -15.08 10.95 3.38
C GLY A 359 -15.86 10.34 4.55
N LEU A 360 -16.90 9.54 4.29
CA LEU A 360 -17.68 8.90 5.35
C LEU A 360 -16.99 7.69 5.98
N ARG A 361 -15.90 7.21 5.41
CA ARG A 361 -15.08 6.14 5.98
C ARG A 361 -15.87 4.88 6.37
N VAL A 362 -16.70 4.36 5.48
CA VAL A 362 -17.46 3.12 5.70
C VAL A 362 -17.12 2.09 4.64
N GLY A 363 -16.81 0.89 5.10
CA GLY A 363 -16.57 -0.32 4.29
C GLY A 363 -17.10 -1.55 5.01
N TRP A 364 -16.83 -2.72 4.46
CA TRP A 364 -17.24 -3.98 5.06
C TRP A 364 -16.31 -5.13 4.65
N CYS A 365 -16.33 -6.15 5.49
CA CYS A 365 -15.65 -7.42 5.27
C CYS A 365 -16.70 -8.55 5.29
N ILE A 366 -16.60 -9.50 4.36
CA ILE A 366 -17.42 -10.69 4.27
C ILE A 366 -16.50 -11.91 4.34
N ALA A 367 -16.76 -12.79 5.31
CA ALA A 367 -15.93 -13.98 5.53
C ALA A 367 -16.76 -15.09 6.23
N PRO A 368 -16.21 -16.29 6.43
CA PRO A 368 -16.81 -17.27 7.32
C PRO A 368 -17.08 -16.74 8.73
N GLU A 369 -18.11 -17.21 9.41
CA GLU A 369 -18.58 -16.69 10.69
C GLU A 369 -17.48 -16.63 11.77
N ASN A 370 -16.66 -17.68 11.88
CA ASN A 370 -15.53 -17.73 12.82
C ASN A 370 -14.43 -16.72 12.50
N VAL A 371 -14.24 -16.36 11.23
CA VAL A 371 -13.31 -15.31 10.79
C VAL A 371 -13.87 -13.95 11.18
N ILE A 372 -15.15 -13.69 10.91
CA ILE A 372 -15.81 -12.44 11.30
C ILE A 372 -15.78 -12.24 12.82
N GLU A 373 -16.09 -13.29 13.58
CA GLU A 373 -16.01 -13.23 15.04
C GLU A 373 -14.60 -12.81 15.53
N ARG A 374 -13.56 -13.41 14.95
CA ARG A 374 -12.18 -13.03 15.27
C ARG A 374 -11.87 -11.58 14.90
N LEU A 375 -12.29 -11.13 13.72
CA LEU A 375 -12.10 -9.73 13.28
C LEU A 375 -12.89 -8.75 14.16
N ARG A 376 -14.10 -9.11 14.60
CA ARG A 376 -14.93 -8.30 15.50
C ARG A 376 -14.24 -8.05 16.83
N LEU A 377 -13.64 -9.09 17.44
CA LEU A 377 -12.89 -8.96 18.69
C LEU A 377 -11.68 -8.01 18.53
N VAL A 378 -10.94 -8.14 17.43
CA VAL A 378 -9.80 -7.27 17.14
C VAL A 378 -10.26 -5.83 16.87
N LYS A 379 -11.37 -5.65 16.14
CA LYS A 379 -11.95 -4.33 15.89
C LYS A 379 -12.41 -3.64 17.18
N GLN A 380 -13.06 -4.37 18.05
CA GLN A 380 -13.49 -3.85 19.34
C GLN A 380 -12.31 -3.27 20.16
N ALA A 381 -11.14 -3.91 20.08
CA ALA A 381 -9.92 -3.42 20.73
C ALA A 381 -9.23 -2.28 19.94
N THR A 382 -9.57 -2.09 18.66
CA THR A 382 -8.92 -1.08 17.79
C THR A 382 -9.63 0.27 17.81
N ASP A 383 -10.97 0.27 17.63
CA ASP A 383 -11.76 1.50 17.48
C ASP A 383 -13.18 1.40 18.08
N LEU A 384 -13.49 0.33 18.81
CA LEU A 384 -14.80 -0.03 19.36
C LEU A 384 -15.83 -0.30 18.23
N HIS A 385 -16.13 0.68 17.40
CA HIS A 385 -17.06 0.58 16.27
C HIS A 385 -16.78 1.63 15.20
N THR A 386 -17.27 1.42 13.99
CA THR A 386 -17.28 2.44 12.92
C THR A 386 -18.31 3.52 13.23
N ASP A 387 -18.10 4.75 12.76
CA ASP A 387 -18.99 5.90 12.99
C ASP A 387 -20.47 5.56 12.71
N GLN A 388 -21.33 5.73 13.74
CA GLN A 388 -22.73 5.31 13.69
C GLN A 388 -23.57 6.22 12.80
N LEU A 389 -23.32 7.54 12.83
CA LEU A 389 -24.08 8.49 12.02
C LEU A 389 -23.78 8.30 10.53
N ALA A 390 -22.54 8.07 10.17
CA ALA A 390 -22.15 7.75 8.80
C ALA A 390 -22.80 6.45 8.30
N GLN A 391 -22.80 5.40 9.13
CA GLN A 391 -23.46 4.13 8.81
C GLN A 391 -24.98 4.30 8.63
N ALA A 392 -25.65 4.99 9.54
CA ALA A 392 -27.10 5.23 9.47
C ALA A 392 -27.47 6.09 8.26
N THR A 393 -26.66 7.10 7.94
CA THR A 393 -26.84 7.94 6.75
C THR A 393 -26.75 7.12 5.48
N LEU A 394 -25.74 6.22 5.37
CA LEU A 394 -25.59 5.33 4.21
C LEU A 394 -26.68 4.28 4.13
N ALA A 395 -27.15 3.75 5.27
CA ALA A 395 -28.29 2.84 5.31
C ALA A 395 -29.55 3.53 4.72
N GLU A 396 -29.85 4.73 5.17
CA GLU A 396 -31.00 5.51 4.69
C GLU A 396 -30.86 5.92 3.22
N PHE A 397 -29.66 6.32 2.79
CA PHE A 397 -29.36 6.63 1.40
C PHE A 397 -29.56 5.39 0.49
N THR A 398 -29.09 4.22 0.92
CA THR A 398 -29.22 2.96 0.18
C THR A 398 -30.69 2.53 0.15
N ARG A 399 -31.38 2.54 1.29
CA ARG A 399 -32.79 2.20 1.41
C ARG A 399 -33.70 3.02 0.49
N ARG A 400 -33.40 4.31 0.31
CA ARG A 400 -34.11 5.21 -0.64
C ARG A 400 -33.74 4.96 -2.11
N GLY A 401 -32.86 3.98 -2.40
CA GLY A 401 -32.35 3.72 -3.75
C GLY A 401 -31.34 4.74 -4.25
N GLY A 402 -30.82 5.63 -3.37
CA GLY A 402 -29.84 6.64 -3.71
C GLY A 402 -28.54 6.05 -4.25
N LEU A 403 -28.06 4.97 -3.63
CA LEU A 403 -26.85 4.28 -4.09
C LEU A 403 -26.99 3.76 -5.53
N ASP A 404 -28.12 3.12 -5.87
CA ASP A 404 -28.33 2.56 -7.21
C ASP A 404 -28.41 3.68 -8.27
N ARG A 405 -29.11 4.80 -7.97
CA ARG A 405 -29.17 5.98 -8.85
C ARG A 405 -27.81 6.63 -9.03
N HIS A 406 -27.07 6.80 -7.94
CA HIS A 406 -25.72 7.37 -7.98
C HIS A 406 -24.77 6.51 -8.80
N LEU A 407 -24.71 5.21 -8.56
CA LEU A 407 -23.89 4.27 -9.33
C LEU A 407 -24.21 4.29 -10.83
N LYS A 408 -25.50 4.30 -11.20
CA LYS A 408 -25.94 4.40 -12.60
C LYS A 408 -25.41 5.67 -13.26
N LYS A 409 -25.50 6.81 -12.57
CA LYS A 409 -24.94 8.10 -13.03
C LYS A 409 -23.41 8.01 -13.19
N MET A 410 -22.72 7.54 -12.16
CA MET A 410 -21.25 7.53 -12.13
C MET A 410 -20.66 6.59 -13.16
N ARG A 411 -21.24 5.43 -13.40
CA ARG A 411 -20.82 4.53 -14.48
C ARG A 411 -20.82 5.21 -15.84
N ARG A 412 -21.85 6.01 -16.14
CA ARG A 412 -21.93 6.78 -17.38
C ARG A 412 -20.83 7.86 -17.44
N VAL A 413 -20.71 8.66 -16.38
CA VAL A 413 -19.70 9.74 -16.31
C VAL A 413 -18.28 9.17 -16.45
N TYR A 414 -17.99 8.07 -15.76
CA TYR A 414 -16.66 7.46 -15.83
C TYR A 414 -16.40 6.79 -17.18
N ALA A 415 -17.42 6.24 -17.85
CA ALA A 415 -17.29 5.75 -19.24
C ALA A 415 -16.92 6.88 -20.20
N GLU A 416 -17.62 8.03 -20.14
CA GLU A 416 -17.36 9.22 -20.95
C GLU A 416 -15.94 9.76 -20.73
N ARG A 417 -15.49 9.83 -19.47
CA ARG A 417 -14.13 10.26 -19.10
C ARG A 417 -13.04 9.28 -19.52
N ALA A 418 -13.30 7.98 -19.37
CA ALA A 418 -12.37 6.94 -19.86
C ALA A 418 -12.22 7.01 -21.39
N GLU A 419 -13.32 7.20 -22.12
CA GLU A 419 -13.29 7.37 -23.56
C GLU A 419 -12.52 8.63 -23.99
N ALA A 420 -12.74 9.76 -23.29
CA ALA A 420 -12.00 11.00 -23.52
C ALA A 420 -10.48 10.80 -23.28
N LEU A 421 -10.11 10.07 -22.20
CA LEU A 421 -8.72 9.74 -21.93
C LEU A 421 -8.13 8.85 -23.04
N MET A 422 -8.84 7.80 -23.48
CA MET A 422 -8.38 6.93 -24.58
C MET A 422 -8.16 7.69 -25.89
N LYS A 423 -9.10 8.58 -26.26
CA LYS A 423 -8.99 9.43 -27.44
C LYS A 423 -7.80 10.39 -27.33
N ALA A 424 -7.60 10.98 -26.17
CA ALA A 424 -6.49 11.90 -25.93
C ALA A 424 -5.13 11.19 -25.99
N LEU A 425 -5.00 10.01 -25.37
CA LEU A 425 -3.79 9.19 -25.41
C LEU A 425 -3.45 8.80 -26.86
N ALA A 426 -4.42 8.29 -27.61
CA ALA A 426 -4.21 7.91 -29.01
C ALA A 426 -3.79 9.09 -29.91
N LYS A 427 -4.28 10.30 -29.61
CA LYS A 427 -3.99 11.50 -30.40
C LYS A 427 -2.64 12.14 -30.03
N HIS A 428 -2.29 12.16 -28.76
CA HIS A 428 -1.22 13.00 -28.25
C HIS A 428 0.02 12.26 -27.77
N MET A 429 -0.08 10.97 -27.43
CA MET A 429 1.11 10.24 -27.00
C MET A 429 1.98 9.83 -28.20
N PRO A 430 3.32 9.92 -28.08
CA PRO A 430 4.22 9.51 -29.15
C PRO A 430 4.24 8.00 -29.35
N GLU A 431 4.72 7.58 -30.51
CA GLU A 431 4.91 6.18 -30.88
C GLU A 431 5.76 5.43 -29.84
N GLY A 432 5.47 4.14 -29.63
CA GLY A 432 6.11 3.30 -28.62
C GLY A 432 5.55 3.48 -27.20
N THR A 433 4.59 4.39 -26.99
CA THR A 433 3.85 4.47 -25.72
C THR A 433 2.65 3.53 -25.75
N GLU A 434 2.50 2.72 -24.72
CA GLU A 434 1.40 1.75 -24.58
C GLU A 434 0.53 2.09 -23.36
N TRP A 435 -0.74 1.66 -23.36
CA TRP A 435 -1.63 1.83 -22.22
C TRP A 435 -2.71 0.77 -22.15
N THR A 436 -3.19 0.51 -20.94
CA THR A 436 -4.31 -0.40 -20.70
C THR A 436 -5.64 0.26 -21.11
N ARG A 437 -6.64 -0.56 -21.47
CA ARG A 437 -7.99 -0.12 -21.88
C ARG A 437 -9.04 -0.73 -20.95
N PRO A 438 -9.26 -0.15 -19.75
CA PRO A 438 -10.20 -0.70 -18.80
C PRO A 438 -11.65 -0.46 -19.24
N GLU A 439 -12.50 -1.46 -19.02
CA GLU A 439 -13.96 -1.37 -19.23
C GLU A 439 -14.69 -0.95 -17.94
N GLY A 440 -13.97 -0.47 -16.95
CA GLY A 440 -14.46 -0.04 -15.65
C GLY A 440 -13.36 0.60 -14.80
N GLY A 441 -13.61 0.79 -13.52
CA GLY A 441 -12.64 1.37 -12.60
C GLY A 441 -12.42 2.87 -12.74
N MET A 442 -11.22 3.35 -12.41
CA MET A 442 -10.91 4.78 -12.29
C MET A 442 -9.55 5.18 -12.84
N CYS A 443 -8.74 4.25 -13.37
CA CYS A 443 -7.37 4.54 -13.79
C CYS A 443 -6.93 3.72 -15.00
N VAL A 444 -5.89 4.22 -15.64
CA VAL A 444 -5.19 3.64 -16.79
C VAL A 444 -3.72 3.54 -16.46
N TRP A 445 -3.08 2.44 -16.84
CA TRP A 445 -1.66 2.21 -16.73
C TRP A 445 -0.99 2.49 -18.06
N VAL A 446 0.04 3.34 -18.03
CA VAL A 446 0.77 3.77 -19.22
C VAL A 446 2.21 3.27 -19.13
N THR A 447 2.72 2.72 -20.21
CA THR A 447 4.10 2.27 -20.38
C THR A 447 4.80 3.13 -21.42
N LEU A 448 5.86 3.81 -21.02
CA LEU A 448 6.75 4.57 -21.92
C LEU A 448 7.68 3.63 -22.68
N PRO A 449 8.25 4.06 -23.79
CA PRO A 449 9.32 3.32 -24.45
C PRO A 449 10.47 2.97 -23.50
N ALA A 450 11.20 1.91 -23.78
CA ALA A 450 12.33 1.49 -22.97
C ALA A 450 13.37 2.61 -22.81
N GLY A 451 13.94 2.73 -21.60
CA GLY A 451 14.95 3.74 -21.29
C GLY A 451 14.40 5.08 -20.79
N TYR A 452 13.08 5.31 -20.75
CA TYR A 452 12.48 6.49 -20.11
C TYR A 452 12.15 6.20 -18.65
N ASP A 453 12.20 7.26 -17.81
CA ASP A 453 11.80 7.21 -16.40
C ASP A 453 10.59 8.14 -16.18
N ALA A 454 9.50 7.56 -15.69
CA ALA A 454 8.26 8.28 -15.42
C ALA A 454 8.42 9.31 -14.28
N SER A 455 9.37 9.12 -13.37
CA SER A 455 9.62 10.10 -12.30
C SER A 455 10.32 11.34 -12.84
N GLU A 456 11.25 11.17 -13.77
CA GLU A 456 11.89 12.29 -14.49
C GLU A 456 10.87 13.03 -15.36
N LEU A 457 10.03 12.28 -16.09
CA LEU A 457 8.95 12.88 -16.88
C LEU A 457 7.98 13.69 -16.01
N LEU A 458 7.69 13.23 -14.77
CA LEU A 458 6.82 13.96 -13.84
C LEU A 458 7.39 15.33 -13.47
N ILE A 459 8.71 15.47 -13.29
CA ILE A 459 9.34 16.75 -12.98
C ILE A 459 9.00 17.77 -14.06
N HIS A 460 9.24 17.44 -15.33
CA HIS A 460 8.95 18.32 -16.45
C HIS A 460 7.46 18.54 -16.71
N ALA A 461 6.64 17.51 -16.50
CA ALA A 461 5.17 17.63 -16.60
C ALA A 461 4.60 18.58 -15.52
N ARG A 462 5.14 18.52 -14.29
CA ARG A 462 4.76 19.40 -13.17
C ARG A 462 5.06 20.87 -13.50
N GLU A 463 6.20 21.18 -14.10
CA GLU A 463 6.55 22.52 -14.57
C GLU A 463 5.56 23.07 -15.60
N LYS A 464 4.94 22.19 -16.39
CA LYS A 464 3.89 22.52 -17.38
C LYS A 464 2.47 22.41 -16.80
N GLY A 465 2.33 22.21 -15.48
CA GLY A 465 1.05 22.18 -14.77
C GLY A 465 0.28 20.87 -14.89
N VAL A 466 0.94 19.73 -15.11
CA VAL A 466 0.31 18.39 -15.15
C VAL A 466 0.97 17.45 -14.15
N LEU A 467 0.14 16.70 -13.42
CA LEU A 467 0.58 15.70 -12.44
C LEU A 467 0.02 14.32 -12.78
N PHE A 468 0.83 13.29 -12.58
CA PHE A 468 0.44 11.87 -12.67
C PHE A 468 1.17 11.05 -11.59
N ALA A 469 0.82 9.79 -11.41
CA ALA A 469 1.46 8.94 -10.40
C ALA A 469 2.52 8.03 -11.03
N PRO A 470 3.83 8.26 -10.79
CA PRO A 470 4.89 7.37 -11.26
C PRO A 470 4.71 5.94 -10.78
N GLY A 471 4.96 4.98 -11.67
CA GLY A 471 4.68 3.58 -11.40
C GLY A 471 5.53 2.95 -10.31
N ARG A 472 6.73 3.48 -10.07
CA ARG A 472 7.66 2.98 -9.06
C ARG A 472 7.05 2.82 -7.66
N TYR A 473 6.06 3.65 -7.31
CA TYR A 473 5.41 3.63 -6.00
C TYR A 473 4.37 2.51 -5.82
N PHE A 474 4.06 1.79 -6.89
CA PHE A 474 3.08 0.70 -6.88
C PHE A 474 3.74 -0.68 -6.83
N TYR A 475 5.06 -0.77 -6.93
CA TYR A 475 5.78 -2.05 -6.94
C TYR A 475 6.16 -2.49 -5.52
N VAL A 476 5.94 -3.76 -5.28
CA VAL A 476 6.38 -4.46 -4.05
C VAL A 476 7.89 -4.70 -4.09
N GLN A 477 8.39 -5.08 -5.28
CA GLN A 477 9.80 -5.41 -5.53
C GLN A 477 10.31 -4.58 -6.72
N ALA A 478 11.20 -5.05 -7.51
CA ALA A 478 11.87 -4.40 -8.64
C ALA A 478 10.98 -3.42 -9.47
N PRO A 479 10.93 -2.11 -9.16
CA PRO A 479 10.04 -1.17 -9.84
C PRO A 479 10.50 -0.95 -11.29
N LYS A 480 9.53 -0.97 -12.23
CA LYS A 480 9.77 -0.55 -13.61
C LYS A 480 9.78 0.98 -13.67
N PRO A 481 10.84 1.62 -14.18
CA PRO A 481 10.93 3.08 -14.20
C PRO A 481 10.02 3.72 -15.25
N ASN A 482 9.72 3.01 -16.36
CA ASN A 482 9.05 3.53 -17.53
C ASN A 482 7.52 3.39 -17.49
N VAL A 483 6.92 3.32 -16.32
CA VAL A 483 5.46 3.15 -16.17
C VAL A 483 4.86 4.20 -15.23
N PHE A 484 3.58 4.54 -15.44
CA PHE A 484 2.85 5.46 -14.58
C PHE A 484 1.34 5.25 -14.67
N ARG A 485 0.63 5.75 -13.67
CA ARG A 485 -0.84 5.70 -13.61
C ARG A 485 -1.46 7.05 -13.91
N LEU A 486 -2.53 7.05 -14.71
CA LEU A 486 -3.44 8.15 -14.93
C LEU A 486 -4.80 7.84 -14.31
N GLY A 487 -5.28 8.69 -13.41
CA GLY A 487 -6.65 8.67 -12.89
C GLY A 487 -7.54 9.58 -13.73
N PHE A 488 -8.71 9.09 -14.15
CA PHE A 488 -9.65 9.86 -14.98
C PHE A 488 -10.95 10.23 -14.26
N ALA A 489 -11.25 9.61 -13.13
CA ALA A 489 -12.57 9.73 -12.51
C ALA A 489 -12.86 11.11 -11.90
N SER A 490 -11.84 11.88 -11.52
CA SER A 490 -11.99 13.16 -10.80
C SER A 490 -11.92 14.42 -11.67
N LEU A 491 -11.72 14.28 -12.99
CA LEU A 491 -11.58 15.40 -13.92
C LEU A 491 -12.65 15.34 -15.02
N ASP A 492 -13.06 16.50 -15.52
CA ASP A 492 -13.89 16.57 -16.74
C ASP A 492 -13.09 16.22 -18.00
N GLU A 493 -13.79 15.92 -19.09
CA GLU A 493 -13.23 15.46 -20.34
C GLU A 493 -12.28 16.49 -20.98
N LYS A 494 -12.55 17.80 -20.81
CA LYS A 494 -11.71 18.89 -21.36
C LYS A 494 -10.38 18.95 -20.63
N ARG A 495 -10.42 18.88 -19.30
CA ARG A 495 -9.19 18.84 -18.47
C ARG A 495 -8.38 17.58 -18.71
N ILE A 496 -9.03 16.42 -18.86
CA ILE A 496 -8.37 15.16 -19.24
C ILE A 496 -7.63 15.32 -20.58
N ALA A 497 -8.33 15.78 -21.62
CA ALA A 497 -7.74 15.96 -22.95
C ALA A 497 -6.57 16.95 -22.90
N ARG A 498 -6.72 18.08 -22.22
CA ARG A 498 -5.65 19.08 -22.08
C ARG A 498 -4.45 18.56 -21.30
N GLY A 499 -4.67 17.82 -20.21
CA GLY A 499 -3.58 17.22 -19.42
C GLY A 499 -2.77 16.22 -20.25
N VAL A 500 -3.42 15.37 -21.03
CA VAL A 500 -2.74 14.40 -21.90
C VAL A 500 -2.03 15.09 -23.06
N GLU A 501 -2.60 16.14 -23.64
CA GLU A 501 -1.93 16.95 -24.66
C GLU A 501 -0.60 17.54 -24.16
N ILE A 502 -0.62 18.16 -22.97
CA ILE A 502 0.58 18.71 -22.33
C ILE A 502 1.60 17.59 -22.09
N LEU A 503 1.17 16.46 -21.51
CA LEU A 503 2.03 15.32 -21.22
C LEU A 503 2.69 14.76 -22.48
N GLY A 504 1.92 14.60 -23.57
CA GLY A 504 2.44 14.15 -24.86
C GLY A 504 3.45 15.12 -25.46
N ASN A 505 3.26 16.43 -25.28
CA ASN A 505 4.23 17.45 -25.72
C ASN A 505 5.53 17.35 -24.92
N VAL A 506 5.45 17.25 -23.59
CA VAL A 506 6.62 17.08 -22.71
C VAL A 506 7.41 15.82 -23.10
N LEU A 507 6.72 14.70 -23.31
CA LEU A 507 7.39 13.46 -23.71
C LEU A 507 8.09 13.60 -25.07
N ARG A 508 7.45 14.24 -26.07
CA ARG A 508 8.09 14.51 -27.37
C ARG A 508 9.32 15.42 -27.25
N GLU A 509 9.28 16.43 -26.39
CA GLU A 509 10.43 17.29 -26.11
C GLU A 509 11.60 16.47 -25.53
N GLU A 510 11.32 15.58 -24.58
CA GLU A 510 12.34 14.70 -23.98
C GLU A 510 12.91 13.69 -25.01
N MET A 511 12.08 13.14 -25.90
CA MET A 511 12.52 12.26 -26.98
C MET A 511 13.49 12.98 -27.92
N ARG A 512 13.16 14.20 -28.37
CA ARG A 512 14.02 15.03 -29.24
C ARG A 512 15.35 15.42 -28.58
N LYS A 513 15.36 15.70 -27.28
CA LYS A 513 16.60 16.00 -26.55
C LYS A 513 17.53 14.79 -26.53
N ARG A 514 16.99 13.60 -26.34
CA ARG A 514 17.77 12.35 -26.36
C ARG A 514 18.37 12.05 -27.75
N GLU A 515 17.58 12.19 -28.81
CA GLU A 515 18.04 11.99 -30.18
C GLU A 515 19.19 12.93 -30.57
N ARG A 516 19.23 14.15 -30.01
CA ARG A 516 20.31 15.14 -30.23
C ARG A 516 21.56 14.91 -29.39
N GLY A 517 21.67 13.78 -28.67
CA GLY A 517 22.86 13.41 -27.89
C GLY A 517 23.07 14.22 -26.61
N GLY A 518 22.06 14.96 -26.14
CA GLY A 518 22.13 15.89 -25.02
C GLY A 518 21.77 15.32 -23.64
N TRP A 519 21.63 14.00 -23.49
CA TRP A 519 21.18 13.45 -22.20
C TRP A 519 22.36 12.96 -21.35
N ARG A 520 22.81 13.81 -20.43
CA ARG A 520 23.50 13.34 -19.22
C ARG A 520 22.42 12.98 -18.18
N ARG A 521 22.50 11.78 -17.57
CA ARG A 521 21.72 11.47 -16.35
C ARG A 521 21.93 12.63 -15.38
N SER A 522 20.90 13.41 -15.12
CA SER A 522 20.96 14.32 -13.98
C SER A 522 21.12 13.43 -12.75
N ASP A 523 22.14 13.71 -11.94
CA ASP A 523 22.23 13.13 -10.60
C ASP A 523 20.91 13.44 -9.88
N SER A 524 20.01 12.49 -9.87
CA SER A 524 18.69 12.61 -9.25
C SER A 524 18.81 12.55 -7.73
N ARG A 525 19.43 13.59 -7.17
CA ARG A 525 19.34 13.97 -5.76
C ARG A 525 18.55 15.26 -5.61
N VAL A 526 17.37 15.30 -6.20
CA VAL A 526 16.35 16.25 -5.75
C VAL A 526 15.45 15.47 -4.82
N ALA A 527 15.69 15.62 -3.52
CA ALA A 527 14.72 15.30 -2.51
C ALA A 527 13.43 16.03 -2.91
N LEU A 528 12.39 15.26 -3.19
CA LEU A 528 11.03 15.79 -3.32
C LEU A 528 10.62 16.22 -1.91
N VAL A 529 10.79 17.51 -1.59
CA VAL A 529 10.20 18.18 -0.44
C VAL A 529 8.71 18.31 -0.67
#